data_eec556b91d569f66b43821074ddb4251
#
_entry.id   eec556b91d569f66b43821074ddb4251
#
_cell.length_a   1.000
_cell.length_b   1.000
_cell.length_c   1.000
_cell.angle_alpha   90.00
_cell.angle_beta   90.00
_cell.angle_gamma   90.00
#
_symmetry.space_group_name_H-M   'P 1'
#
loop_
_entity.id
_entity.type
_entity.pdbx_description
1 polymer ?
#
loop_
_entity_poly.entity_id
_entity_poly.type
_entity_poly.pdbx_seq_one_letter_code
_entity_poly.pdbx_strand_id
1 'polypeptide(L)'
;MDKKSLSEILNALGNEHSLTIMAVLARSECYVSELAKEVGISRPLLYLHLKKLENAGLVESEIRHFEEPPYTKKFYKAKDFQLTLSLSMIKELIKTED
;
A
#
# COMPACT_ATOMS: atom_id res chain seq x y z
N MET A 1 -4.71 -5.71 17.38
CA MET A 1 -4.83 -6.15 15.96
C MET A 1 -5.21 -7.62 15.93
N ASP A 2 -6.23 -7.97 15.17
CA ASP A 2 -6.66 -9.35 15.05
C ASP A 2 -5.94 -10.10 13.93
N LYS A 3 -6.18 -11.41 13.83
CA LYS A 3 -5.55 -12.24 12.80
C LYS A 3 -5.88 -11.77 11.38
N LYS A 4 -7.14 -11.40 11.17
CA LYS A 4 -7.61 -10.98 9.85
C LYS A 4 -6.88 -9.72 9.38
N SER A 5 -6.82 -8.70 10.24
CA SER A 5 -6.14 -7.44 9.92
C SER A 5 -4.65 -7.64 9.68
N LEU A 6 -4.01 -8.43 10.52
CA LEU A 6 -2.59 -8.74 10.36
C LEU A 6 -2.34 -9.49 9.05
N SER A 7 -3.17 -10.49 8.74
CA SER A 7 -3.07 -11.26 7.51
C SER A 7 -3.20 -10.36 6.27
N GLU A 8 -4.14 -9.43 6.27
CA GLU A 8 -4.33 -8.48 5.17
C GLU A 8 -3.10 -7.60 4.96
N ILE A 9 -2.52 -7.10 6.04
CA ILE A 9 -1.31 -6.27 5.98
C ILE A 9 -0.12 -7.08 5.44
N LEU A 10 0.09 -8.27 5.97
CA LEU A 10 1.19 -9.13 5.54
C LEU A 10 1.04 -9.57 4.09
N ASN A 11 -0.20 -9.87 3.67
CA ASN A 11 -0.48 -10.24 2.29
C ASN A 11 -0.22 -9.06 1.33
N ALA A 12 -0.58 -7.85 1.73
CA ALA A 12 -0.34 -6.67 0.93
C ALA A 12 1.14 -6.33 0.80
N LEU A 13 1.91 -6.49 1.89
CA LEU A 13 3.35 -6.18 1.92
C LEU A 13 4.26 -7.30 1.45
N GLY A 14 3.80 -8.53 1.48
CA GLY A 14 4.61 -9.72 1.23
C GLY A 14 4.94 -9.96 -0.24
N ASN A 15 5.48 -8.94 -0.90
CA ASN A 15 5.77 -8.97 -2.33
C ASN A 15 6.81 -7.88 -2.63
N GLU A 16 7.81 -8.20 -3.45
CA GLU A 16 8.87 -7.24 -3.79
C GLU A 16 8.33 -5.97 -4.43
N HIS A 17 7.34 -6.09 -5.32
CA HIS A 17 6.74 -4.92 -5.97
C HIS A 17 6.04 -4.02 -4.95
N SER A 18 5.30 -4.60 -4.02
CA SER A 18 4.63 -3.83 -2.96
C SER A 18 5.61 -3.10 -2.08
N LEU A 19 6.72 -3.75 -1.73
CA LEU A 19 7.77 -3.11 -0.92
C LEU A 19 8.41 -1.96 -1.68
N THR A 20 8.65 -2.12 -2.99
CA THR A 20 9.18 -1.05 -3.83
C THR A 20 8.20 0.12 -3.93
N ILE A 21 6.91 -0.17 -4.12
CA ILE A 21 5.86 0.85 -4.15
C ILE A 21 5.87 1.67 -2.85
N MET A 22 5.89 0.99 -1.71
CA MET A 22 5.92 1.66 -0.41
C MET A 22 7.18 2.51 -0.24
N ALA A 23 8.33 2.01 -0.69
CA ALA A 23 9.59 2.73 -0.61
C ALA A 23 9.56 4.01 -1.45
N VAL A 24 9.01 3.94 -2.66
CA VAL A 24 8.87 5.11 -3.54
C VAL A 24 7.91 6.12 -2.92
N LEU A 25 6.74 5.67 -2.47
CA LEU A 25 5.73 6.55 -1.87
C LEU A 25 6.16 7.13 -0.53
N ALA A 26 7.07 6.47 0.18
CA ALA A 26 7.64 6.99 1.42
C ALA A 26 8.46 8.26 1.20
N ARG A 27 9.03 8.42 0.00
CA ARG A 27 9.80 9.61 -0.37
C ARG A 27 8.91 10.77 -0.79
N SER A 28 7.88 10.48 -1.57
CA SER A 28 6.91 11.50 -2.00
C SER A 28 5.68 10.84 -2.62
N GLU A 29 4.56 11.54 -2.55
CA GLU A 29 3.37 11.10 -3.26
C GLU A 29 3.61 11.08 -4.77
N CYS A 30 2.94 10.16 -5.46
CA CYS A 30 3.09 9.99 -6.91
C CYS A 30 1.74 9.77 -7.56
N TYR A 31 1.59 10.24 -8.80
CA TYR A 31 0.44 9.82 -9.60
C TYR A 31 0.79 8.53 -10.36
N VAL A 32 -0.26 7.84 -10.82
CA VAL A 32 -0.17 6.46 -11.33
C VAL A 32 0.92 6.23 -12.37
N SER A 33 0.98 7.06 -13.41
CA SER A 33 1.96 6.86 -14.49
C SER A 33 3.40 7.05 -14.01
N GLU A 34 3.61 8.01 -13.11
CA GLU A 34 4.90 8.26 -12.49
C GLU A 34 5.32 7.08 -11.61
N LEU A 35 4.39 6.60 -10.81
CA LEU A 35 4.64 5.47 -9.90
C LEU A 35 4.96 4.19 -10.66
N ALA A 36 4.21 3.89 -11.73
CA ALA A 36 4.44 2.72 -12.57
C ALA A 36 5.85 2.75 -13.18
N LYS A 37 6.26 3.92 -13.62
CA LYS A 37 7.59 4.14 -14.22
C LYS A 37 8.69 3.95 -13.18
N GLU A 38 8.52 4.52 -11.99
CA GLU A 38 9.50 4.42 -10.90
C GLU A 38 9.66 2.97 -10.40
N VAL A 39 8.55 2.25 -10.29
CA VAL A 39 8.57 0.86 -9.83
C VAL A 39 9.00 -0.10 -10.95
N GLY A 40 8.79 0.30 -12.20
CA GLY A 40 9.19 -0.51 -13.35
C GLY A 40 8.24 -1.66 -13.66
N ILE A 41 6.94 -1.46 -13.40
CA ILE A 41 5.91 -2.47 -13.70
C ILE A 41 4.77 -1.87 -14.53
N SER A 42 3.96 -2.73 -15.12
CA SER A 42 2.81 -2.29 -15.89
C SER A 42 1.76 -1.65 -14.98
N ARG A 43 0.93 -0.79 -15.56
CA ARG A 43 -0.17 -0.18 -14.80
C ARG A 43 -1.16 -1.19 -14.24
N PRO A 44 -1.59 -2.22 -15.00
CA PRO A 44 -2.48 -3.24 -14.43
C PRO A 44 -1.90 -3.94 -13.20
N LEU A 45 -0.61 -4.29 -13.26
CA LEU A 45 0.06 -4.92 -12.12
C LEU A 45 0.19 -3.95 -10.95
N LEU A 46 0.52 -2.69 -11.24
CA LEU A 46 0.59 -1.64 -10.22
C LEU A 46 -0.75 -1.49 -9.49
N TYR A 47 -1.86 -1.41 -10.23
CA TYR A 47 -3.19 -1.29 -9.65
C TYR A 47 -3.54 -2.47 -8.76
N LEU A 48 -3.12 -3.68 -9.14
CA LEU A 48 -3.36 -4.87 -8.34
C LEU A 48 -2.73 -4.74 -6.95
N HIS A 49 -1.47 -4.30 -6.91
CA HIS A 49 -0.77 -4.11 -5.64
C HIS A 49 -1.31 -2.91 -4.85
N LEU A 50 -1.58 -1.80 -5.52
CA LEU A 50 -2.13 -0.61 -4.86
C LEU A 50 -3.47 -0.89 -4.20
N LYS A 51 -4.33 -1.68 -4.84
CA LYS A 51 -5.63 -2.04 -4.29
C LYS A 51 -5.47 -2.81 -2.97
N LYS A 52 -4.56 -3.76 -2.93
CA LYS A 52 -4.26 -4.52 -1.71
C LYS A 52 -3.72 -3.61 -0.60
N LEU A 53 -2.81 -2.70 -0.96
CA LEU A 53 -2.22 -1.76 -0.02
C LEU A 53 -3.28 -0.77 0.52
N GLU A 54 -4.16 -0.29 -0.33
CA GLU A 54 -5.27 0.58 0.08
C GLU A 54 -6.22 -0.15 1.03
N ASN A 55 -6.61 -1.37 0.67
CA ASN A 55 -7.51 -2.17 1.49
C ASN A 55 -6.93 -2.49 2.86
N ALA A 56 -5.61 -2.62 2.93
CA ALA A 56 -4.90 -2.86 4.19
C ALA A 56 -4.65 -1.56 4.98
N GLY A 57 -5.03 -0.41 4.44
CA GLY A 57 -4.84 0.88 5.10
C GLY A 57 -3.42 1.43 5.05
N LEU A 58 -2.59 0.95 4.12
CA LEU A 58 -1.18 1.32 4.03
C LEU A 58 -0.91 2.44 3.03
N VAL A 59 -1.81 2.66 2.08
CA VAL A 59 -1.77 3.79 1.16
C VAL A 59 -3.16 4.42 1.06
N GLU A 60 -3.18 5.67 0.68
CA GLU A 60 -4.42 6.38 0.38
C GLU A 60 -4.26 7.09 -0.96
N SER A 61 -5.39 7.40 -1.58
CA SER A 61 -5.39 8.05 -2.88
C SER A 61 -6.34 9.22 -2.91
N GLU A 62 -6.06 10.17 -3.80
CA GLU A 62 -6.97 11.27 -4.06
C GLU A 62 -6.89 11.66 -5.53
N ILE A 63 -8.01 12.10 -6.08
CA ILE A 63 -8.07 12.59 -7.44
C ILE A 63 -7.91 14.12 -7.39
N ARG A 64 -6.97 14.63 -8.18
CA ARG A 64 -6.73 16.08 -8.29
C ARG A 64 -7.11 16.55 -9.67
N HIS A 65 -7.67 17.77 -9.73
CA HIS A 65 -8.12 18.38 -10.95
C HIS A 65 -7.13 19.44 -11.42
N PHE A 66 -6.92 19.50 -12.72
CA PHE A 66 -6.01 20.44 -13.37
C PHE A 66 -6.73 21.16 -14.50
N GLU A 67 -6.26 22.36 -14.84
CA GLU A 67 -6.85 23.15 -15.93
C GLU A 67 -6.49 22.61 -17.32
N GLU A 68 -5.35 21.90 -17.42
CA GLU A 68 -4.87 21.33 -18.68
C GLU A 68 -5.00 19.81 -18.70
N PRO A 69 -5.11 19.20 -19.91
CA PRO A 69 -5.14 17.74 -20.02
C PRO A 69 -3.93 17.10 -19.33
N PRO A 70 -4.14 15.98 -18.66
CA PRO A 70 -5.36 15.15 -18.65
C PRO A 70 -6.46 15.56 -17.65
N TYR A 71 -6.56 16.79 -17.25
CA TYR A 71 -7.55 17.40 -16.36
C TYR A 71 -7.67 16.76 -14.97
N THR A 72 -7.49 15.43 -14.84
CA THR A 72 -7.49 14.75 -13.54
C THR A 72 -6.33 13.78 -13.47
N LYS A 73 -5.74 13.67 -12.26
CA LYS A 73 -4.73 12.66 -11.96
C LYS A 73 -5.01 12.07 -10.59
N LYS A 74 -4.83 10.77 -10.47
CA LYS A 74 -4.97 10.08 -9.20
C LYS A 74 -3.59 9.96 -8.55
N PHE A 75 -3.46 10.57 -7.37
CA PHE A 75 -2.23 10.54 -6.59
C PHE A 75 -2.34 9.51 -5.48
N TYR A 76 -1.24 8.84 -5.21
CA TYR A 76 -1.12 7.88 -4.13
C TYR A 76 -0.10 8.36 -3.11
N LYS A 77 -0.37 8.09 -1.87
CA LYS A 77 0.47 8.50 -0.74
C LYS A 77 0.57 7.35 0.25
N ALA A 78 1.78 7.08 0.73
CA ALA A 78 1.97 6.08 1.77
C ALA A 78 1.48 6.64 3.11
N LYS A 79 0.81 5.79 3.87
CA LYS A 79 0.45 6.10 5.25
C LYS A 79 1.55 5.54 6.15
N ASP A 80 1.92 6.30 7.15
CA ASP A 80 2.92 5.84 8.10
C ASP A 80 2.39 4.65 8.89
N PHE A 81 3.25 3.70 9.17
CA PHE A 81 2.89 2.55 9.99
C PHE A 81 4.12 1.96 10.66
N GLN A 82 3.86 1.21 11.72
CA GLN A 82 4.88 0.43 12.38
C GLN A 82 4.29 -0.93 12.72
N LEU A 83 4.97 -1.99 12.31
CA LEU A 83 4.53 -3.35 12.53
C LEU A 83 5.63 -4.11 13.26
N THR A 84 5.31 -4.64 14.42
CA THR A 84 6.20 -5.55 15.13
C THR A 84 5.67 -6.97 14.96
N LEU A 85 6.51 -7.85 14.47
CA LEU A 85 6.12 -9.25 14.21
C LEU A 85 7.10 -10.16 14.90
N SER A 86 6.57 -11.01 15.77
CA SER A 86 7.34 -12.01 16.49
C SER A 86 6.45 -13.21 16.80
N LEU A 87 7.04 -14.33 17.14
CA LEU A 87 6.28 -15.51 17.53
C LEU A 87 5.40 -15.20 18.75
N SER A 88 5.93 -14.42 19.68
CA SER A 88 5.19 -14.00 20.86
C SER A 88 3.92 -13.22 20.51
N MET A 89 4.04 -12.29 19.54
CA MET A 89 2.90 -11.50 19.06
C MET A 89 1.86 -12.39 18.39
N ILE A 90 2.30 -13.36 17.61
CA ILE A 90 1.41 -14.29 16.91
C ILE A 90 0.66 -15.16 17.93
N LYS A 91 1.34 -15.59 18.96
CA LYS A 91 0.72 -16.37 20.03
C LYS A 91 -0.43 -15.59 20.72
N GLU A 92 -0.24 -14.30 20.93
CA GLU A 92 -1.26 -13.45 21.56
C GLU A 92 -2.52 -13.29 20.72
N LEU A 93 -2.45 -13.48 19.40
CA LEU A 93 -3.62 -13.36 18.52
C LEU A 93 -4.68 -14.42 18.84
N ILE A 94 -4.28 -15.60 19.27
CA ILE A 94 -5.19 -16.68 19.65
C ILE A 94 -5.92 -16.32 20.94
N LYS A 95 -5.22 -15.70 21.88
CA LYS A 95 -5.81 -15.30 23.17
C LYS A 95 -6.87 -14.22 23.02
N THR A 96 -6.68 -13.29 22.08
CA THR A 96 -7.61 -12.20 21.86
C THR A 96 -8.91 -12.63 21.18
N GLU A 97 -8.94 -13.81 20.59
CA GLU A 97 -10.11 -14.33 19.88
C GLU A 97 -11.03 -15.22 20.71
N ASP A 98 -10.62 -15.58 21.89
CA ASP A 98 -11.40 -16.46 22.78
C ASP A 98 -12.61 -15.74 23.42
#